data_893ee9b79e200bede44168769c6b633b
#
_entry.id   893ee9b79e200bede44168769c6b633b
#
_cell.length_a   1.000
_cell.length_b   1.000
_cell.length_c   1.000
_cell.angle_alpha   90.00
_cell.angle_beta   90.00
_cell.angle_gamma   90.00
#
_symmetry.space_group_name_H-M   'P 1'
#
loop_
_entity.id
_entity.type
_entity.pdbx_description
1 polymer ?
#
loop_
_entity_poly.entity_id
_entity_poly.type
_entity_poly.pdbx_seq_one_letter_code
_entity_poly.pdbx_strand_id
1 'polypeptide(L)'
;MKENNLTVKQNQRLMAKRVSERPKPKPDRPKQWWGIDMTKVMTESGWVYVVIVLDWYTKKIVGHYSGRQARSGEWLEALEKGLNREFPGGVRGHGLKLMSDNGSQPTSLGFMKACSNLEVHQAFTSYNNPKGNSDTERMIRTMKEELLWLREWESERELSHELDKWVEYYNRSYLHSAHGYRTPVQVEAEYDRNHDSQLNAA
;
A
#
# COMPACT_ATOMS: atom_id res chain seq x y z
N MET A 1 47.92 25.77 8.88
CA MET A 1 47.10 24.66 8.40
C MET A 1 47.25 24.36 6.89
N LYS A 2 47.46 25.34 6.01
CA LYS A 2 47.73 25.11 4.59
C LYS A 2 49.12 24.57 4.34
N GLU A 3 50.10 24.89 5.16
CA GLU A 3 51.48 24.50 5.00
C GLU A 3 51.79 23.02 5.34
N ASN A 4 50.90 22.34 6.06
CA ASN A 4 51.10 20.95 6.51
C ASN A 4 50.16 19.95 5.86
N ASN A 5 49.48 20.27 4.75
CA ASN A 5 48.51 19.39 4.06
C ASN A 5 47.39 18.83 4.96
N LEU A 6 47.05 19.49 6.07
CA LEU A 6 46.04 19.11 7.04
C LEU A 6 44.64 19.62 6.69
N THR A 7 44.45 20.19 5.49
CA THR A 7 43.11 20.48 5.00
C THR A 7 42.48 19.20 4.53
N VAL A 8 41.45 18.73 5.20
CA VAL A 8 40.56 17.68 4.70
C VAL A 8 40.13 18.11 3.30
N LYS A 9 40.54 17.36 2.27
CA LYS A 9 39.96 17.52 0.92
C LYS A 9 38.46 17.46 1.10
N GLN A 10 37.74 18.53 0.77
CA GLN A 10 36.28 18.48 0.72
C GLN A 10 35.97 17.23 -0.12
N ASN A 11 35.36 16.23 0.53
CA ASN A 11 34.84 15.10 -0.21
C ASN A 11 34.00 15.72 -1.33
N GLN A 12 34.44 15.53 -2.56
CA GLN A 12 33.53 15.70 -3.69
C GLN A 12 32.33 14.87 -3.31
N ARG A 13 31.21 15.55 -2.99
CA ARG A 13 29.96 14.83 -2.77
C ARG A 13 29.86 13.89 -3.93
N LEU A 14 29.95 12.60 -3.66
CA LEU A 14 29.54 11.56 -4.60
C LEU A 14 28.06 11.89 -4.86
N MET A 15 27.82 12.72 -5.87
CA MET A 15 26.46 12.89 -6.40
C MET A 15 26.12 11.51 -6.94
N ALA A 16 25.32 10.77 -6.19
CA ALA A 16 24.69 9.58 -6.71
C ALA A 16 24.14 10.01 -8.08
N LYS A 17 24.59 9.35 -9.15
CA LYS A 17 24.03 9.54 -10.49
C LYS A 17 22.53 9.49 -10.27
N ARG A 18 21.82 10.59 -10.56
CA ARG A 18 20.36 10.60 -10.56
C ARG A 18 19.95 9.50 -11.49
N VAL A 19 19.56 8.36 -10.94
CA VAL A 19 18.85 7.34 -11.70
C VAL A 19 17.61 8.06 -12.20
N SER A 20 17.42 8.09 -13.51
CA SER A 20 16.21 8.68 -14.12
C SER A 20 15.01 8.15 -13.36
N GLU A 21 14.12 9.04 -12.91
CA GLU A 21 12.91 8.68 -12.17
C GLU A 21 12.22 7.54 -12.93
N ARG A 22 12.18 6.36 -12.34
CA ARG A 22 11.42 5.28 -12.95
C ARG A 22 9.96 5.71 -12.92
N PRO A 23 9.26 5.72 -14.08
CA PRO A 23 7.86 6.09 -14.10
C PRO A 23 7.10 5.14 -13.17
N LYS A 24 6.13 5.71 -12.45
CA LYS A 24 5.24 4.91 -11.60
C LYS A 24 4.56 3.83 -12.43
N PRO A 25 4.54 2.57 -11.98
CA PRO A 25 3.80 1.52 -12.66
C PRO A 25 2.32 1.89 -12.82
N LYS A 26 1.76 1.66 -14.00
CA LYS A 26 0.32 1.80 -14.26
C LYS A 26 -0.24 0.40 -14.46
N PRO A 27 -1.05 -0.12 -13.53
CA PRO A 27 -1.71 -1.41 -13.75
C PRO A 27 -2.74 -1.31 -14.88
N ASP A 28 -2.85 -2.36 -15.65
CA ASP A 28 -3.84 -2.54 -16.73
C ASP A 28 -5.00 -3.47 -16.32
N ARG A 29 -4.87 -4.13 -15.16
CA ARG A 29 -5.87 -5.04 -14.61
C ARG A 29 -5.89 -5.04 -13.08
N PRO A 30 -6.99 -5.49 -12.47
CA PRO A 30 -7.05 -5.80 -11.03
C PRO A 30 -6.00 -6.84 -10.64
N LYS A 31 -5.57 -6.83 -9.37
CA LYS A 31 -4.68 -7.85 -8.80
C LYS A 31 -3.29 -7.94 -9.46
N GLN A 32 -2.88 -6.89 -10.17
CA GLN A 32 -1.57 -6.80 -10.80
C GLN A 32 -0.56 -6.03 -9.93
N TRP A 33 -0.98 -4.89 -9.39
CA TRP A 33 -0.17 -4.04 -8.51
C TRP A 33 -0.95 -3.67 -7.27
N TRP A 34 -0.42 -4.04 -6.13
CA TRP A 34 -0.89 -3.55 -4.83
C TRP A 34 0.13 -2.60 -4.23
N GLY A 35 -0.35 -1.63 -3.47
CA GLY A 35 0.48 -0.79 -2.60
C GLY A 35 0.16 -1.10 -1.15
N ILE A 36 1.20 -1.16 -0.32
CA ILE A 36 1.08 -1.27 1.13
C ILE A 36 1.74 -0.08 1.78
N ASP A 37 1.10 0.46 2.81
CA ASP A 37 1.62 1.59 3.57
C ASP A 37 0.90 1.66 4.93
N MET A 38 1.43 2.46 5.85
CA MET A 38 0.85 2.62 7.17
C MET A 38 0.69 4.08 7.60
N THR A 39 -0.23 4.28 8.52
CA THR A 39 -0.34 5.51 9.29
C THR A 39 -0.57 5.21 10.76
N LYS A 40 -0.59 6.25 11.59
CA LYS A 40 -0.92 6.13 13.00
C LYS A 40 -1.85 7.26 13.43
N VAL A 41 -2.62 6.99 14.45
CA VAL A 41 -3.51 7.95 15.11
C VAL A 41 -3.38 7.80 16.62
N MET A 42 -3.46 8.91 17.35
CA MET A 42 -3.49 8.88 18.81
C MET A 42 -4.91 8.61 19.27
N THR A 43 -5.06 7.68 20.19
CA THR A 43 -6.28 7.44 20.95
C THR A 43 -6.04 7.76 22.42
N GLU A 44 -7.09 7.83 23.24
CA GLU A 44 -6.92 8.01 24.70
C GLU A 44 -6.07 6.88 25.32
N SER A 45 -6.15 5.67 24.74
CA SER A 45 -5.38 4.51 25.17
C SER A 45 -3.97 4.40 24.56
N GLY A 46 -3.52 5.41 23.77
CA GLY A 46 -2.18 5.47 23.16
C GLY A 46 -2.21 5.38 21.62
N TRP A 47 -1.03 5.23 21.02
CA TRP A 47 -0.91 5.14 19.55
C TRP A 47 -1.51 3.86 19.00
N VAL A 48 -2.31 4.01 17.95
CA VAL A 48 -2.81 2.92 17.12
C VAL A 48 -2.26 3.10 15.71
N TYR A 49 -1.74 2.02 15.16
CA TYR A 49 -1.20 1.95 13.81
C TYR A 49 -2.24 1.32 12.88
N VAL A 50 -2.35 1.86 11.70
CA VAL A 50 -3.24 1.34 10.65
C VAL A 50 -2.39 1.03 9.43
N VAL A 51 -2.40 -0.23 8.99
CA VAL A 51 -1.74 -0.70 7.76
C VAL A 51 -2.83 -0.94 6.72
N ILE A 52 -2.59 -0.50 5.49
CA ILE A 52 -3.54 -0.61 4.39
C ILE A 52 -2.86 -1.28 3.19
N VAL A 53 -3.58 -2.17 2.54
CA VAL A 53 -3.21 -2.75 1.24
C VAL A 53 -4.25 -2.33 0.21
N LEU A 54 -3.80 -1.64 -0.83
CA LEU A 54 -4.63 -1.05 -1.89
C LEU A 54 -4.34 -1.69 -3.24
N ASP A 55 -5.35 -2.16 -3.93
CA ASP A 55 -5.23 -2.48 -5.35
C ASP A 55 -5.19 -1.19 -6.18
N TRP A 56 -4.12 -1.01 -6.96
CA TRP A 56 -3.92 0.25 -7.69
C TRP A 56 -4.79 0.40 -8.93
N TYR A 57 -5.28 -0.70 -9.48
CA TYR A 57 -6.20 -0.61 -10.62
C TYR A 57 -7.58 -0.19 -10.16
N THR A 58 -8.19 -0.93 -9.26
CA THR A 58 -9.55 -0.69 -8.80
C THR A 58 -9.68 0.40 -7.74
N LYS A 59 -8.59 0.76 -7.06
CA LYS A 59 -8.55 1.57 -5.82
C LYS A 59 -9.25 0.89 -4.64
N LYS A 60 -9.48 -0.42 -4.70
CA LYS A 60 -10.09 -1.21 -3.64
C LYS A 60 -9.10 -1.43 -2.50
N ILE A 61 -9.52 -1.20 -1.27
CA ILE A 61 -8.79 -1.63 -0.09
C ILE A 61 -8.98 -3.14 0.02
N VAL A 62 -7.93 -3.89 -0.29
CA VAL A 62 -7.96 -5.36 -0.31
C VAL A 62 -7.62 -5.97 1.04
N GLY A 63 -6.81 -5.30 1.85
CA GLY A 63 -6.46 -5.73 3.19
C GLY A 63 -6.17 -4.55 4.11
N HIS A 64 -6.37 -4.74 5.39
CA HIS A 64 -6.03 -3.76 6.40
C HIS A 64 -5.79 -4.40 7.76
N TYR A 65 -5.08 -3.69 8.60
CA TYR A 65 -4.81 -4.01 10.00
C TYR A 65 -4.90 -2.74 10.82
N SER A 66 -5.35 -2.85 12.06
CA SER A 66 -5.22 -1.81 13.08
C SER A 66 -4.83 -2.40 14.41
N GLY A 67 -3.92 -1.75 15.12
CA GLY A 67 -3.44 -2.24 16.41
C GLY A 67 -2.34 -1.39 17.02
N ARG A 68 -1.90 -1.77 18.21
CA ARG A 68 -0.88 -1.03 18.97
C ARG A 68 0.54 -1.23 18.47
N GLN A 69 0.75 -2.14 17.55
CA GLN A 69 2.04 -2.45 16.97
C GLN A 69 1.94 -2.42 15.44
N ALA A 70 3.05 -2.12 14.77
CA ALA A 70 3.15 -2.16 13.32
C ALA A 70 4.54 -2.69 12.93
N ARG A 71 4.85 -3.89 13.40
CA ARG A 71 6.05 -4.63 13.00
C ARG A 71 5.78 -5.35 11.68
N SER A 72 6.73 -6.09 11.20
CA SER A 72 6.58 -6.89 9.96
C SER A 72 5.44 -7.93 10.02
N GLY A 73 5.13 -8.45 11.21
CA GLY A 73 4.03 -9.39 11.43
C GLY A 73 2.66 -8.77 11.14
N GLU A 74 2.41 -7.59 11.65
CA GLU A 74 1.15 -6.86 11.45
C GLU A 74 0.98 -6.39 9.99
N TRP A 75 2.09 -6.04 9.34
CA TRP A 75 2.09 -5.77 7.89
C TRP A 75 1.76 -7.02 7.08
N LEU A 76 2.29 -8.16 7.49
CA LEU A 76 1.99 -9.44 6.87
C LEU A 76 0.52 -9.83 7.08
N GLU A 77 -0.04 -9.62 8.27
CA GLU A 77 -1.46 -9.85 8.55
C GLU A 77 -2.37 -9.05 7.61
N ALA A 78 -2.07 -7.75 7.41
CA ALA A 78 -2.83 -6.93 6.47
C ALA A 78 -2.75 -7.47 5.03
N LEU A 79 -1.55 -7.90 4.61
CA LEU A 79 -1.34 -8.49 3.29
C LEU A 79 -2.08 -9.83 3.15
N GLU A 80 -1.98 -10.72 4.13
CA GLU A 80 -2.64 -12.03 4.14
C GLU A 80 -4.16 -11.92 4.07
N LYS A 81 -4.78 -10.96 4.78
CA LYS A 81 -6.22 -10.67 4.66
C LYS A 81 -6.61 -10.36 3.22
N GLY A 82 -5.81 -9.53 2.55
CA GLY A 82 -6.01 -9.22 1.13
C GLY A 82 -5.84 -10.44 0.23
N LEU A 83 -4.75 -11.18 0.42
CA LEU A 83 -4.45 -12.36 -0.39
C LEU A 83 -5.54 -13.43 -0.26
N ASN A 84 -5.97 -13.74 0.95
CA ASN A 84 -7.00 -14.75 1.20
C ASN A 84 -8.36 -14.37 0.58
N ARG A 85 -8.69 -13.08 0.57
CA ARG A 85 -9.93 -12.58 -0.02
C ARG A 85 -9.90 -12.57 -1.55
N GLU A 86 -8.80 -12.07 -2.12
CA GLU A 86 -8.72 -11.83 -3.56
C GLU A 86 -8.20 -13.04 -4.36
N PHE A 87 -7.54 -13.98 -3.69
CA PHE A 87 -6.98 -15.18 -4.30
C PHE A 87 -7.38 -16.43 -3.49
N PRO A 88 -8.66 -16.83 -3.49
CA PRO A 88 -9.12 -17.99 -2.70
C PRO A 88 -8.46 -19.30 -3.11
N GLY A 89 -7.95 -19.41 -4.33
CA GLY A 89 -7.16 -20.54 -4.82
C GLY A 89 -5.65 -20.42 -4.58
N GLY A 90 -5.20 -19.33 -3.94
CA GLY A 90 -3.78 -19.00 -3.73
C GLY A 90 -3.24 -18.00 -4.74
N VAL A 91 -2.25 -17.23 -4.32
CA VAL A 91 -1.69 -16.10 -5.11
C VAL A 91 -0.55 -16.51 -6.05
N ARG A 92 0.04 -17.70 -5.84
CA ARG A 92 1.18 -18.18 -6.63
C ARG A 92 0.82 -18.25 -8.12
N GLY A 93 1.76 -17.87 -8.97
CA GLY A 93 1.56 -17.85 -10.41
C GLY A 93 0.76 -16.67 -10.97
N HIS A 94 0.12 -15.85 -10.12
CA HIS A 94 -0.66 -14.67 -10.59
C HIS A 94 0.18 -13.45 -10.94
N GLY A 95 1.48 -13.44 -10.55
CA GLY A 95 2.40 -12.35 -10.85
C GLY A 95 2.09 -11.04 -10.11
N LEU A 96 1.45 -11.14 -8.92
CA LEU A 96 1.15 -9.98 -8.07
C LEU A 96 2.43 -9.24 -7.69
N LYS A 97 2.40 -7.93 -7.84
CA LYS A 97 3.48 -7.02 -7.44
C LYS A 97 3.01 -6.16 -6.27
N LEU A 98 3.87 -6.05 -5.25
CA LEU A 98 3.58 -5.28 -4.03
C LEU A 98 4.56 -4.11 -3.92
N MET A 99 4.07 -2.89 -4.00
CA MET A 99 4.84 -1.66 -3.80
C MET A 99 4.79 -1.23 -2.34
N SER A 100 5.95 -0.89 -1.78
CA SER A 100 6.07 -0.25 -0.47
C SER A 100 7.15 0.83 -0.48
N ASP A 101 7.25 1.57 0.61
CA ASP A 101 8.46 2.34 0.90
C ASP A 101 9.64 1.42 1.32
N ASN A 102 10.78 2.02 1.63
CA ASN A 102 11.96 1.32 2.15
C ASN A 102 11.98 1.27 3.69
N GLY A 103 10.82 1.28 4.34
CA GLY A 103 10.70 1.18 5.79
C GLY A 103 11.24 -0.15 6.35
N SER A 104 11.46 -0.19 7.65
CA SER A 104 12.02 -1.38 8.32
C SER A 104 11.08 -2.60 8.28
N GLN A 105 9.79 -2.38 8.16
CA GLN A 105 8.79 -3.44 8.13
C GLN A 105 8.83 -4.23 6.82
N PRO A 106 8.63 -3.59 5.62
CA PRO A 106 8.63 -4.31 4.35
C PRO A 106 10.04 -4.80 3.94
N THR A 107 11.11 -4.21 4.47
CA THR A 107 12.49 -4.67 4.24
C THR A 107 12.99 -5.70 5.24
N SER A 108 12.17 -6.07 6.23
CA SER A 108 12.53 -7.12 7.19
C SER A 108 12.67 -8.48 6.49
N LEU A 109 13.64 -9.29 6.96
CA LEU A 109 13.87 -10.62 6.39
C LEU A 109 12.62 -11.50 6.43
N GLY A 110 11.82 -11.41 7.51
CA GLY A 110 10.58 -12.19 7.68
C GLY A 110 9.54 -11.82 6.62
N PHE A 111 9.29 -10.52 6.41
CA PHE A 111 8.33 -10.05 5.41
C PHE A 111 8.78 -10.39 3.98
N MET A 112 10.05 -10.14 3.66
CA MET A 112 10.60 -10.45 2.34
C MET A 112 10.55 -11.95 2.04
N LYS A 113 10.86 -12.81 3.03
CA LYS A 113 10.77 -14.27 2.88
C LYS A 113 9.32 -14.74 2.69
N ALA A 114 8.37 -14.15 3.41
CA ALA A 114 6.94 -14.46 3.24
C ALA A 114 6.46 -14.08 1.83
N CYS A 115 6.76 -12.88 1.35
CA CYS A 115 6.44 -12.45 -0.03
C CYS A 115 7.06 -13.39 -1.07
N SER A 116 8.33 -13.75 -0.90
CA SER A 116 9.02 -14.68 -1.80
C SER A 116 8.35 -16.06 -1.83
N ASN A 117 8.00 -16.61 -0.67
CA ASN A 117 7.32 -17.91 -0.58
C ASN A 117 5.93 -17.89 -1.24
N LEU A 118 5.25 -16.75 -1.24
CA LEU A 118 3.95 -16.53 -1.86
C LEU A 118 4.05 -16.11 -3.34
N GLU A 119 5.26 -15.98 -3.88
CA GLU A 119 5.52 -15.45 -5.23
C GLU A 119 4.94 -14.03 -5.44
N VAL A 120 4.87 -13.25 -4.37
CA VAL A 120 4.53 -11.83 -4.43
C VAL A 120 5.80 -11.02 -4.70
N HIS A 121 5.86 -10.36 -5.85
CA HIS A 121 7.04 -9.61 -6.26
C HIS A 121 7.09 -8.24 -5.57
N GLN A 122 7.98 -8.10 -4.56
CA GLN A 122 8.17 -6.82 -3.90
C GLN A 122 8.87 -5.81 -4.82
N ALA A 123 8.34 -4.61 -4.82
CA ALA A 123 8.95 -3.42 -5.41
C ALA A 123 9.01 -2.31 -4.36
N PHE A 124 10.08 -1.54 -4.38
CA PHE A 124 10.29 -0.46 -3.43
C PHE A 124 10.32 0.89 -4.16
N THR A 125 9.80 1.92 -3.50
CA THR A 125 9.94 3.28 -4.00
C THR A 125 11.43 3.65 -4.07
N SER A 126 11.84 4.30 -5.16
CA SER A 126 13.23 4.77 -5.27
C SER A 126 13.50 5.83 -4.20
N TYR A 127 14.72 5.86 -3.65
CA TYR A 127 15.18 6.93 -2.77
C TYR A 127 14.95 8.27 -3.49
N ASN A 128 14.24 9.21 -2.86
CA ASN A 128 13.82 10.49 -3.45
C ASN A 128 12.74 10.44 -4.56
N ASN A 129 11.99 9.35 -4.71
CA ASN A 129 10.81 9.33 -5.58
C ASN A 129 9.52 9.13 -4.77
N PRO A 130 8.96 10.20 -4.17
CA PRO A 130 7.72 10.12 -3.40
C PRO A 130 6.50 9.73 -4.24
N LYS A 131 6.60 9.78 -5.58
CA LYS A 131 5.49 9.41 -6.47
C LYS A 131 5.30 7.90 -6.60
N GLY A 132 6.25 7.09 -6.13
CA GLY A 132 6.24 5.63 -6.31
C GLY A 132 5.04 4.94 -5.69
N ASN A 133 4.55 5.39 -4.51
CA ASN A 133 3.39 4.82 -3.79
C ASN A 133 2.21 5.79 -3.67
N SER A 134 2.15 6.78 -4.56
CA SER A 134 1.21 7.92 -4.45
C SER A 134 -0.27 7.55 -4.44
N ASP A 135 -0.67 6.38 -4.99
CA ASP A 135 -2.08 5.94 -4.92
C ASP A 135 -2.45 5.51 -3.51
N THR A 136 -1.56 4.74 -2.86
CA THR A 136 -1.76 4.30 -1.47
C THR A 136 -1.68 5.47 -0.50
N GLU A 137 -0.71 6.38 -0.70
CA GLU A 137 -0.58 7.61 0.09
C GLU A 137 -1.83 8.50 -0.01
N ARG A 138 -2.39 8.67 -1.22
CA ARG A 138 -3.63 9.43 -1.44
C ARG A 138 -4.80 8.78 -0.73
N MET A 139 -4.93 7.45 -0.82
CA MET A 139 -5.99 6.72 -0.13
C MET A 139 -5.86 6.88 1.40
N ILE A 140 -4.65 6.76 1.97
CA ILE A 140 -4.41 7.00 3.40
C ILE A 140 -4.77 8.44 3.79
N ARG A 141 -4.52 9.42 2.92
CA ARG A 141 -4.95 10.79 3.17
C ARG A 141 -6.47 10.89 3.24
N THR A 142 -7.19 10.31 2.28
CA THR A 142 -8.66 10.25 2.31
C THR A 142 -9.17 9.60 3.60
N MET A 143 -8.58 8.47 4.00
CA MET A 143 -8.94 7.81 5.27
C MET A 143 -8.69 8.71 6.49
N LYS A 144 -7.59 9.47 6.50
CA LYS A 144 -7.32 10.43 7.58
C LYS A 144 -8.38 11.53 7.64
N GLU A 145 -8.72 12.11 6.50
CA GLU A 145 -9.65 13.22 6.37
C GLU A 145 -11.10 12.79 6.63
N GLU A 146 -11.48 11.58 6.26
CA GLU A 146 -12.86 11.10 6.34
C GLU A 146 -13.16 10.17 7.53
N LEU A 147 -12.13 9.71 8.24
CA LEU A 147 -12.29 8.83 9.41
C LEU A 147 -11.41 9.25 10.57
N LEU A 148 -10.06 9.16 10.39
CA LEU A 148 -9.15 9.16 11.54
C LEU A 148 -9.09 10.49 12.27
N TRP A 149 -9.28 11.62 11.57
CA TRP A 149 -9.19 12.98 12.10
C TRP A 149 -10.52 13.63 12.42
N LEU A 150 -11.65 12.94 12.19
CA LEU A 150 -12.98 13.52 12.41
C LEU A 150 -13.36 13.63 13.88
N ARG A 151 -12.74 12.81 14.72
CA ARG A 151 -13.01 12.77 16.16
C ARG A 151 -11.84 12.22 16.95
N GLU A 152 -11.90 12.35 18.26
CA GLU A 152 -11.04 11.64 19.20
C GLU A 152 -11.55 10.20 19.38
N TRP A 153 -10.60 9.30 19.60
CA TRP A 153 -10.84 7.86 19.73
C TRP A 153 -10.55 7.41 21.15
N GLU A 154 -11.51 6.77 21.80
CA GLU A 154 -11.32 6.25 23.17
C GLU A 154 -10.33 5.07 23.19
N SER A 155 -10.41 4.18 22.23
CA SER A 155 -9.64 2.94 22.22
C SER A 155 -9.28 2.42 20.82
N GLU A 156 -8.30 1.53 20.79
CA GLU A 156 -7.97 0.72 19.60
C GLU A 156 -9.18 -0.05 19.08
N ARG A 157 -9.96 -0.66 19.99
CA ARG A 157 -11.13 -1.47 19.61
C ARG A 157 -12.19 -0.66 18.90
N GLU A 158 -12.47 0.53 19.39
CA GLU A 158 -13.42 1.45 18.76
C GLU A 158 -12.94 1.83 17.36
N LEU A 159 -11.67 2.27 17.26
CA LEU A 159 -11.09 2.64 15.97
C LEU A 159 -11.12 1.48 14.99
N SER A 160 -10.74 0.27 15.42
CA SER A 160 -10.74 -0.92 14.58
C SER A 160 -12.13 -1.20 14.00
N HIS A 161 -13.15 -1.15 14.83
CA HIS A 161 -14.53 -1.38 14.42
C HIS A 161 -15.03 -0.34 13.39
N GLU A 162 -14.73 0.93 13.63
CA GLU A 162 -15.10 1.99 12.68
C GLU A 162 -14.27 1.96 11.40
N LEU A 163 -13.01 1.53 11.48
CA LEU A 163 -12.17 1.29 10.29
C LEU A 163 -12.75 0.18 9.40
N ASP A 164 -13.20 -0.94 9.99
CA ASP A 164 -13.83 -2.03 9.24
C ASP A 164 -15.07 -1.53 8.47
N LYS A 165 -15.93 -0.75 9.13
CA LYS A 165 -17.11 -0.15 8.49
C LYS A 165 -16.72 0.84 7.38
N TRP A 166 -15.73 1.68 7.66
CA TRP A 166 -15.27 2.67 6.69
C TRP A 166 -14.64 2.02 5.46
N VAL A 167 -13.86 0.94 5.62
CA VAL A 167 -13.30 0.16 4.51
C VAL A 167 -14.41 -0.42 3.63
N GLU A 168 -15.46 -0.96 4.24
CA GLU A 168 -16.61 -1.48 3.49
C GLU A 168 -17.34 -0.35 2.74
N TYR A 169 -17.60 0.78 3.40
CA TYR A 169 -18.16 1.98 2.77
C TYR A 169 -17.28 2.48 1.62
N TYR A 170 -15.97 2.60 1.83
CA TYR A 170 -15.03 3.06 0.81
C TYR A 170 -15.06 2.15 -0.42
N ASN A 171 -15.02 0.85 -0.22
CA ASN A 171 -15.01 -0.09 -1.34
C ASN A 171 -16.33 -0.11 -2.12
N ARG A 172 -17.47 0.07 -1.46
CA ARG A 172 -18.80 -0.09 -2.08
C ARG A 172 -19.50 1.21 -2.46
N SER A 173 -19.14 2.33 -1.83
CA SER A 173 -19.90 3.57 -1.94
C SER A 173 -19.05 4.78 -2.33
N TYR A 174 -17.73 4.75 -2.11
CA TYR A 174 -16.86 5.88 -2.43
C TYR A 174 -16.64 5.99 -3.94
N LEU A 175 -16.96 7.18 -4.49
CA LEU A 175 -16.90 7.44 -5.93
C LEU A 175 -15.54 8.02 -6.34
N HIS A 176 -14.87 7.34 -7.24
CA HIS A 176 -13.55 7.77 -7.75
C HIS A 176 -13.66 8.51 -9.08
N SER A 177 -13.24 9.77 -9.12
CA SER A 177 -13.19 10.56 -10.36
C SER A 177 -12.30 9.93 -11.44
N ALA A 178 -11.19 9.29 -11.03
CA ALA A 178 -10.31 8.56 -11.94
C ALA A 178 -10.99 7.36 -12.64
N HIS A 179 -12.12 6.90 -12.12
CA HIS A 179 -12.93 5.81 -12.67
C HIS A 179 -14.29 6.28 -13.17
N GLY A 180 -14.44 7.56 -13.50
CA GLY A 180 -15.70 8.11 -13.95
C GLY A 180 -16.80 8.02 -12.89
N TYR A 181 -16.44 8.32 -11.63
CA TYR A 181 -17.34 8.28 -10.47
C TYR A 181 -17.95 6.89 -10.19
N ARG A 182 -17.18 5.84 -10.41
CA ARG A 182 -17.52 4.47 -10.01
C ARG A 182 -16.81 4.09 -8.72
N THR A 183 -17.42 3.17 -7.98
CA THR A 183 -16.81 2.61 -6.77
C THR A 183 -15.77 1.54 -7.11
N PRO A 184 -14.81 1.25 -6.21
CA PRO A 184 -13.83 0.19 -6.41
C PRO A 184 -14.43 -1.17 -6.79
N VAL A 185 -15.52 -1.58 -6.14
CA VAL A 185 -16.22 -2.83 -6.44
C VAL A 185 -16.89 -2.80 -7.81
N GLN A 186 -17.45 -1.67 -8.23
CA GLN A 186 -18.02 -1.52 -9.58
C GLN A 186 -16.97 -1.64 -10.68
N VAL A 187 -15.78 -1.05 -10.45
CA VAL A 187 -14.66 -1.14 -11.40
C VAL A 187 -14.17 -2.57 -11.54
N GLU A 188 -14.04 -3.30 -10.43
CA GLU A 188 -13.66 -4.71 -10.44
C GLU A 188 -14.69 -5.56 -11.19
N ALA A 189 -15.97 -5.44 -10.85
CA ALA A 189 -17.05 -6.20 -11.46
C ALA A 189 -17.20 -5.92 -12.98
N GLU A 190 -16.90 -4.70 -13.42
CA GLU A 190 -16.91 -4.37 -14.85
C GLU A 190 -15.74 -5.02 -15.57
N TYR A 191 -14.55 -5.00 -14.96
CA TYR A 191 -13.39 -5.68 -15.54
C TYR A 191 -13.65 -7.17 -15.73
N ASP A 192 -14.17 -7.84 -14.69
CA ASP A 192 -14.46 -9.28 -14.72
C ASP A 192 -15.48 -9.63 -15.82
N ARG A 193 -16.58 -8.86 -15.93
CA ARG A 193 -17.59 -9.07 -17.01
C ARG A 193 -16.99 -8.92 -18.40
N ASN A 194 -16.14 -7.92 -18.60
CA ASN A 194 -15.53 -7.67 -19.90
C ASN A 194 -14.53 -8.78 -20.27
N HIS A 195 -13.81 -9.30 -19.28
CA HIS A 195 -12.84 -10.37 -19.48
C HIS A 195 -13.54 -11.70 -19.79
N ASP A 196 -14.59 -12.06 -19.06
CA ASP A 196 -15.40 -13.26 -19.30
C ASP A 196 -16.06 -13.23 -20.69
N SER A 197 -16.54 -12.05 -21.13
CA SER A 197 -17.11 -11.86 -22.45
C SER A 197 -16.09 -12.10 -23.57
N GLN A 198 -14.84 -11.71 -23.38
CA GLN A 198 -13.76 -11.93 -24.36
C GLN A 198 -13.35 -13.40 -24.43
N LEU A 199 -13.30 -14.11 -23.28
CA LEU A 199 -12.98 -15.53 -23.22
C LEU A 199 -14.07 -16.39 -23.91
N ASN A 200 -15.33 -15.98 -23.81
CA ASN A 200 -16.46 -16.69 -24.43
C ASN A 200 -16.62 -16.39 -25.94
N ALA A 201 -15.92 -15.38 -26.45
CA ALA A 201 -15.96 -14.97 -27.86
C ALA A 201 -14.77 -15.50 -28.69
N ALA A 202 -13.79 -16.14 -28.06
CA ALA A 202 -12.57 -16.67 -28.67
C ALA A 202 -12.63 -18.19 -28.80
#